data_e4e409f82aeede5f0409f497d096cd05
#
_entry.id   e4e409f82aeede5f0409f497d096cd05
#
_cell.length_a   1.000
_cell.length_b   1.000
_cell.length_c   1.000
_cell.angle_alpha   90.00
_cell.angle_beta   90.00
_cell.angle_gamma   90.00
#
_symmetry.space_group_name_H-M   'P 1'
#
loop_
_entity.id
_entity.type
_entity.pdbx_description
1 polymer ?
#
loop_
_entity_poly.entity_id
_entity_poly.type
_entity_poly.pdbx_seq_one_letter_code
_entity_poly.pdbx_strand_id
1 'polypeptide(L)'
;MARKTLLLLCLMLLAFLFFKPINSTMISVFRLTDSPAIVTKGHYGTSLVVEISFSDEHLLEWLTTLKEPYPLLLLDTDWIERSPKHMEVILKRKIPSGLLGSTNSEDESLNVELLNKEIAIYEKHFTSEPLWFTTRNHQYSQSLQKTLFQKQINILSPSIIWQGNKTAPSLQKGDFLFISLHENNKVSFSKLNTLLQKNNFISIEENIFGYTIQSKKSP
;
A
#
# COMPACT_ATOMS: atom_id res chain seq x y z
N MET A 1 -55.86 28.07 -11.98
CA MET A 1 -54.47 27.92 -12.53
C MET A 1 -53.39 28.02 -11.41
N ALA A 2 -53.48 28.96 -10.47
CA ALA A 2 -52.45 29.14 -9.40
C ALA A 2 -52.13 27.92 -8.53
N ARG A 3 -53.11 27.06 -8.22
CA ARG A 3 -52.87 25.84 -7.42
C ARG A 3 -51.98 24.79 -8.14
N LYS A 4 -52.14 24.64 -9.46
CA LYS A 4 -51.31 23.67 -10.23
C LYS A 4 -49.88 24.16 -10.42
N THR A 5 -49.68 25.48 -10.59
CA THR A 5 -48.34 26.07 -10.68
C THR A 5 -47.61 26.02 -9.35
N LEU A 6 -48.30 26.22 -8.23
CA LEU A 6 -47.70 26.09 -6.89
C LEU A 6 -47.22 24.64 -6.59
N LEU A 7 -48.07 23.66 -6.99
CA LEU A 7 -47.73 22.23 -6.84
C LEU A 7 -46.51 21.84 -7.67
N LEU A 8 -46.40 22.35 -8.89
CA LEU A 8 -45.26 22.09 -9.79
C LEU A 8 -43.97 22.72 -9.23
N LEU A 9 -44.08 23.91 -8.66
CA LEU A 9 -42.97 24.62 -8.04
C LEU A 9 -42.43 23.88 -6.79
N CYS A 10 -43.35 23.38 -5.95
CA CYS A 10 -43.00 22.55 -4.78
C CYS A 10 -42.35 21.23 -5.19
N LEU A 11 -42.82 20.61 -6.28
CA LEU A 11 -42.25 19.36 -6.80
C LEU A 11 -40.84 19.57 -7.38
N MET A 12 -40.61 20.70 -8.09
CA MET A 12 -39.28 21.09 -8.54
C MET A 12 -38.33 21.38 -7.39
N LEU A 13 -38.79 22.04 -6.33
CA LEU A 13 -37.98 22.35 -5.14
C LEU A 13 -37.60 21.07 -4.39
N LEU A 14 -38.54 20.13 -4.25
CA LEU A 14 -38.29 18.80 -3.71
C LEU A 14 -37.29 18.02 -4.58
N ALA A 15 -37.44 18.00 -5.90
CA ALA A 15 -36.49 17.38 -6.81
C ALA A 15 -35.08 18.00 -6.66
N PHE A 16 -34.98 19.33 -6.54
CA PHE A 16 -33.69 20.01 -6.31
C PHE A 16 -33.04 19.65 -4.98
N LEU A 17 -33.82 19.35 -3.92
CA LEU A 17 -33.33 18.89 -2.63
C LEU A 17 -32.82 17.43 -2.68
N PHE A 18 -33.44 16.59 -3.53
CA PHE A 18 -33.01 15.20 -3.73
C PHE A 18 -31.88 15.06 -4.77
N PHE A 19 -31.75 16.00 -5.71
CA PHE A 19 -30.66 16.06 -6.69
C PHE A 19 -29.49 16.96 -6.29
N LYS A 20 -29.40 17.42 -5.03
CA LYS A 20 -28.10 17.88 -4.56
C LYS A 20 -27.16 16.69 -4.74
N PRO A 21 -26.10 16.82 -5.58
CA PRO A 21 -25.05 15.84 -5.52
C PRO A 21 -24.62 15.86 -4.05
N ILE A 22 -24.83 14.76 -3.37
CA ILE A 22 -24.11 14.49 -2.15
C ILE A 22 -22.67 14.48 -2.62
N ASN A 23 -22.02 15.65 -2.55
CA ASN A 23 -20.58 15.66 -2.43
C ASN A 23 -20.33 14.90 -1.13
N SER A 24 -20.43 13.58 -1.20
CA SER A 24 -19.75 12.72 -0.27
C SER A 24 -18.29 13.10 -0.45
N THR A 25 -17.81 14.06 0.33
CA THR A 25 -16.47 13.97 0.84
C THR A 25 -16.45 12.59 1.48
N MET A 26 -16.19 11.55 0.70
CA MET A 26 -15.68 10.32 1.25
C MET A 26 -14.45 10.77 2.01
N ILE A 27 -14.62 10.95 3.33
CA ILE A 27 -13.49 11.06 4.22
C ILE A 27 -12.77 9.77 3.97
N SER A 28 -11.64 9.87 3.24
CA SER A 28 -10.82 8.71 2.96
C SER A 28 -10.46 8.14 4.31
N VAL A 29 -11.06 7.01 4.65
CA VAL A 29 -10.82 6.28 5.90
C VAL A 29 -9.33 5.90 6.04
N PHE A 30 -8.57 6.04 4.96
CA PHE A 30 -7.17 5.66 4.86
C PHE A 30 -6.18 6.83 4.78
N ARG A 31 -6.66 8.08 4.87
CA ARG A 31 -5.76 9.23 4.94
C ARG A 31 -5.22 9.36 6.35
N LEU A 32 -3.94 9.08 6.53
CA LEU A 32 -3.26 9.10 7.84
C LEU A 32 -3.01 10.50 8.39
N THR A 33 -2.89 11.50 7.51
CA THR A 33 -2.47 12.86 7.89
C THR A 33 -3.27 13.92 7.14
N ASP A 34 -3.38 15.12 7.72
CA ASP A 34 -4.04 16.28 7.09
C ASP A 34 -3.14 17.03 6.10
N SER A 35 -1.88 16.64 6.00
CA SER A 35 -0.87 17.21 5.11
C SER A 35 0.04 16.13 4.56
N PRO A 36 0.78 16.37 3.44
CA PRO A 36 1.75 15.42 2.94
C PRO A 36 2.74 15.01 4.02
N ALA A 37 2.84 13.69 4.28
CA ALA A 37 3.72 13.16 5.31
C ALA A 37 4.27 11.79 4.91
N ILE A 38 5.43 11.46 5.48
CA ILE A 38 6.09 10.17 5.35
C ILE A 38 5.92 9.42 6.67
N VAL A 39 5.35 8.23 6.59
CA VAL A 39 5.17 7.36 7.76
C VAL A 39 6.41 6.51 7.93
N THR A 40 7.17 6.76 8.98
CA THR A 40 8.43 6.07 9.25
C THR A 40 8.34 5.07 10.40
N LYS A 41 7.28 5.15 11.20
CA LYS A 41 7.10 4.34 12.41
C LYS A 41 5.62 4.22 12.78
N GLY A 42 5.21 3.07 13.30
CA GLY A 42 3.93 2.86 13.95
C GLY A 42 4.01 3.04 15.47
N HIS A 43 3.03 2.49 16.20
CA HIS A 43 2.90 2.69 17.65
C HIS A 43 2.63 1.39 18.41
N TYR A 44 2.11 0.33 17.76
CA TYR A 44 1.51 -0.80 18.48
C TYR A 44 2.30 -2.10 18.42
N GLY A 45 3.14 -2.29 17.40
CA GLY A 45 3.92 -3.51 17.26
C GLY A 45 5.09 -3.34 16.32
N THR A 46 5.45 -4.38 15.59
CA THR A 46 6.45 -4.34 14.51
C THR A 46 5.83 -4.91 13.25
N SER A 47 6.14 -4.34 12.10
CA SER A 47 5.61 -4.81 10.82
C SER A 47 6.74 -5.10 9.84
N LEU A 48 6.53 -6.16 9.05
CA LEU A 48 7.45 -6.53 7.97
C LEU A 48 6.92 -5.98 6.64
N VAL A 49 7.81 -5.34 5.90
CA VAL A 49 7.58 -4.84 4.55
C VAL A 49 8.59 -5.50 3.62
N VAL A 50 8.14 -6.05 2.51
CA VAL A 50 8.99 -6.70 1.52
C VAL A 50 8.86 -5.98 0.19
N GLU A 51 9.94 -5.39 -0.27
CA GLU A 51 10.02 -4.72 -1.57
C GLU A 51 10.43 -5.74 -2.62
N ILE A 52 9.61 -5.90 -3.67
CA ILE A 52 9.81 -6.92 -4.70
C ILE A 52 9.99 -6.26 -6.07
N SER A 53 11.19 -6.32 -6.61
CA SER A 53 11.52 -5.94 -7.99
C SER A 53 12.16 -7.08 -8.78
N PHE A 54 12.48 -8.19 -8.11
CA PHE A 54 13.10 -9.37 -8.71
C PHE A 54 12.53 -10.65 -8.07
N SER A 55 12.47 -11.74 -8.86
CA SER A 55 12.09 -13.07 -8.37
C SER A 55 13.26 -14.03 -8.52
N ASP A 56 13.57 -14.73 -7.45
CA ASP A 56 14.32 -15.97 -7.55
C ASP A 56 13.36 -17.19 -7.53
N GLU A 57 13.91 -18.38 -7.70
CA GLU A 57 13.14 -19.63 -7.75
C GLU A 57 12.36 -19.94 -6.46
N HIS A 58 12.79 -19.39 -5.32
CA HIS A 58 12.17 -19.66 -4.02
C HIS A 58 11.06 -18.68 -3.65
N LEU A 59 10.92 -17.56 -4.35
CA LEU A 59 9.93 -16.53 -4.01
C LEU A 59 8.50 -17.06 -4.14
N LEU A 60 8.20 -17.84 -5.19
CA LEU A 60 6.86 -18.40 -5.40
C LEU A 60 6.48 -19.37 -4.28
N GLU A 61 7.41 -20.24 -3.88
CA GLU A 61 7.21 -21.16 -2.76
C GLU A 61 6.98 -20.39 -1.47
N TRP A 62 7.80 -19.37 -1.19
CA TRP A 62 7.66 -18.54 -0.01
C TRP A 62 6.30 -17.85 0.03
N LEU A 63 5.86 -17.21 -1.04
CA LEU A 63 4.53 -16.57 -1.13
C LEU A 63 3.39 -17.57 -0.90
N THR A 64 3.56 -18.82 -1.36
CA THR A 64 2.57 -19.88 -1.20
C THR A 64 2.48 -20.39 0.24
N THR A 65 3.59 -20.39 0.97
CA THR A 65 3.69 -20.92 2.34
C THR A 65 3.53 -19.87 3.46
N LEU A 66 3.47 -18.58 3.11
CA LEU A 66 3.24 -17.49 4.06
C LEU A 66 2.03 -17.75 4.95
N LYS A 67 2.13 -17.37 6.22
CA LYS A 67 1.02 -17.43 7.20
C LYS A 67 0.65 -16.02 7.65
N GLU A 68 -0.61 -15.86 8.02
CA GLU A 68 -1.08 -14.61 8.65
C GLU A 68 -0.46 -14.43 10.05
N PRO A 69 -0.17 -13.18 10.45
CA PRO A 69 -0.35 -11.96 9.68
C PRO A 69 0.65 -11.83 8.55
N TYR A 70 0.17 -11.46 7.34
CA TYR A 70 1.02 -11.29 6.18
C TYR A 70 1.88 -10.04 6.27
N PRO A 71 3.13 -10.06 5.72
CA PRO A 71 3.87 -8.84 5.46
C PRO A 71 3.18 -7.99 4.41
N LEU A 72 3.42 -6.68 4.41
CA LEU A 72 3.08 -5.83 3.29
C LEU A 72 4.09 -6.06 2.16
N LEU A 73 3.60 -6.34 0.94
CA LEU A 73 4.42 -6.45 -0.25
C LEU A 73 4.37 -5.15 -1.04
N LEU A 74 5.51 -4.49 -1.24
CA LEU A 74 5.63 -3.34 -2.13
C LEU A 74 6.18 -3.82 -3.46
N LEU A 75 5.37 -3.72 -4.52
CA LEU A 75 5.60 -4.38 -5.79
C LEU A 75 6.00 -3.39 -6.87
N ASP A 76 7.07 -3.69 -7.57
CA ASP A 76 7.52 -2.97 -8.74
C ASP A 76 6.63 -3.29 -9.96
N THR A 77 6.30 -2.30 -10.77
CA THR A 77 5.37 -2.47 -11.89
C THR A 77 5.88 -3.38 -12.99
N ASP A 78 7.18 -3.28 -13.33
CA ASP A 78 7.78 -4.18 -14.31
C ASP A 78 7.79 -5.62 -13.80
N TRP A 79 7.96 -5.80 -12.48
CA TRP A 79 7.86 -7.11 -11.86
C TRP A 79 6.42 -7.65 -11.89
N ILE A 80 5.41 -6.81 -11.61
CA ILE A 80 3.99 -7.19 -11.68
C ILE A 80 3.66 -7.75 -13.07
N GLU A 81 4.05 -7.05 -14.14
CA GLU A 81 3.72 -7.45 -15.51
C GLU A 81 4.41 -8.75 -15.95
N ARG A 82 5.66 -8.98 -15.53
CA ARG A 82 6.43 -10.19 -15.91
C ARG A 82 6.27 -11.39 -14.98
N SER A 83 5.51 -11.26 -13.88
CA SER A 83 5.41 -12.30 -12.84
C SER A 83 3.98 -12.82 -12.61
N PRO A 84 3.23 -13.25 -13.66
CA PRO A 84 1.80 -13.56 -13.53
C PRO A 84 1.49 -14.69 -12.54
N LYS A 85 2.36 -15.70 -12.41
CA LYS A 85 2.18 -16.79 -11.44
C LYS A 85 2.28 -16.31 -10.00
N HIS A 86 3.20 -15.39 -9.70
CA HIS A 86 3.33 -14.79 -8.37
C HIS A 86 2.12 -13.90 -8.07
N MET A 87 1.69 -13.11 -9.05
CA MET A 87 0.50 -12.27 -8.94
C MET A 87 -0.77 -13.07 -8.65
N GLU A 88 -0.95 -14.21 -9.31
CA GLU A 88 -2.06 -15.12 -9.03
C GLU A 88 -2.09 -15.55 -7.55
N VAL A 89 -0.94 -15.93 -6.99
CA VAL A 89 -0.82 -16.31 -5.57
C VAL A 89 -1.15 -15.14 -4.65
N ILE A 90 -0.59 -13.96 -4.92
CA ILE A 90 -0.81 -12.74 -4.11
C ILE A 90 -2.30 -12.38 -4.09
N LEU A 91 -2.95 -12.34 -5.25
CA LEU A 91 -4.37 -11.98 -5.39
C LEU A 91 -5.28 -13.04 -4.75
N LYS A 92 -5.05 -14.33 -5.04
CA LYS A 92 -5.84 -15.43 -4.49
C LYS A 92 -5.78 -15.48 -2.97
N ARG A 93 -4.62 -15.24 -2.39
CA ARG A 93 -4.39 -15.25 -0.95
C ARG A 93 -4.68 -13.92 -0.27
N LYS A 94 -4.99 -12.87 -1.05
CA LYS A 94 -5.24 -11.51 -0.56
C LYS A 94 -4.09 -10.98 0.29
N ILE A 95 -2.85 -11.23 -0.14
CA ILE A 95 -1.68 -10.71 0.58
C ILE A 95 -1.65 -9.19 0.41
N PRO A 96 -1.56 -8.41 1.51
CA PRO A 96 -1.52 -6.95 1.45
C PRO A 96 -0.42 -6.47 0.52
N SER A 97 -0.76 -5.57 -0.40
CA SER A 97 0.18 -5.08 -1.39
C SER A 97 0.10 -3.57 -1.57
N GLY A 98 1.19 -2.97 -1.99
CA GLY A 98 1.33 -1.58 -2.34
C GLY A 98 2.31 -1.41 -3.50
N LEU A 99 2.63 -0.19 -3.85
CA LEU A 99 3.44 0.16 -4.99
C LEU A 99 4.89 0.49 -4.57
N LEU A 100 5.86 -0.15 -5.23
CA LEU A 100 7.28 0.20 -5.19
C LEU A 100 7.59 1.05 -6.42
N GLY A 101 7.68 2.37 -6.24
CA GLY A 101 7.94 3.30 -7.33
C GLY A 101 9.41 3.33 -7.75
N SER A 102 9.63 3.51 -9.04
CA SER A 102 10.94 3.62 -9.66
C SER A 102 11.45 5.06 -9.77
N THR A 103 10.77 6.01 -9.14
CA THR A 103 11.02 7.45 -9.25
C THR A 103 12.42 7.83 -8.76
N ASN A 104 13.34 8.05 -9.70
CA ASN A 104 14.71 8.48 -9.46
C ASN A 104 15.14 9.62 -10.39
N SER A 105 14.19 10.24 -11.12
CA SER A 105 14.51 11.35 -12.01
C SER A 105 14.70 12.65 -11.21
N GLU A 106 15.71 13.44 -11.56
CA GLU A 106 15.88 14.81 -11.03
C GLU A 106 14.80 15.74 -11.59
N ASP A 107 14.15 15.37 -12.71
CA ASP A 107 13.04 16.11 -13.30
C ASP A 107 11.71 15.72 -12.63
N GLU A 108 11.13 16.69 -11.90
CA GLU A 108 9.88 16.49 -11.17
C GLU A 108 8.68 16.18 -12.07
N SER A 109 8.65 16.69 -13.31
CA SER A 109 7.55 16.46 -14.25
C SER A 109 7.54 15.02 -14.76
N LEU A 110 8.72 14.48 -15.07
CA LEU A 110 8.90 13.07 -15.46
C LEU A 110 8.54 12.13 -14.30
N ASN A 111 8.83 12.52 -13.06
CA ASN A 111 8.46 11.72 -11.89
C ASN A 111 6.94 11.59 -11.72
N VAL A 112 6.17 12.65 -11.96
CA VAL A 112 4.70 12.62 -11.86
C VAL A 112 4.08 11.78 -12.98
N GLU A 113 4.57 11.91 -14.21
CA GLU A 113 4.09 11.11 -15.34
C GLU A 113 4.37 9.62 -15.12
N LEU A 114 5.59 9.29 -14.73
CA LEU A 114 5.99 7.93 -14.40
C LEU A 114 5.14 7.34 -13.28
N LEU A 115 4.94 8.09 -12.20
CA LEU A 115 4.08 7.67 -11.08
C LEU A 115 2.65 7.37 -11.54
N ASN A 116 2.06 8.22 -12.40
CA ASN A 116 0.72 7.98 -12.91
C ASN A 116 0.64 6.69 -13.75
N LYS A 117 1.68 6.42 -14.56
CA LYS A 117 1.79 5.17 -15.31
C LYS A 117 1.92 3.96 -14.38
N GLU A 118 2.75 4.06 -13.37
CA GLU A 118 2.95 2.98 -12.38
C GLU A 118 1.67 2.68 -11.60
N ILE A 119 0.93 3.71 -11.18
CA ILE A 119 -0.38 3.56 -10.52
C ILE A 119 -1.38 2.86 -11.46
N ALA A 120 -1.45 3.28 -12.73
CA ALA A 120 -2.36 2.66 -13.70
C ALA A 120 -2.04 1.17 -13.95
N ILE A 121 -0.75 0.77 -13.98
CA ILE A 121 -0.36 -0.64 -14.06
C ILE A 121 -0.79 -1.39 -12.80
N TYR A 122 -0.58 -0.83 -11.61
CA TYR A 122 -1.03 -1.43 -10.36
C TYR A 122 -2.55 -1.63 -10.34
N GLU A 123 -3.33 -0.60 -10.66
CA GLU A 123 -4.80 -0.66 -10.71
C GLU A 123 -5.32 -1.71 -11.69
N LYS A 124 -4.68 -1.87 -12.84
CA LYS A 124 -5.04 -2.90 -13.83
C LYS A 124 -5.00 -4.30 -13.23
N HIS A 125 -4.09 -4.57 -12.29
CA HIS A 125 -3.92 -5.90 -11.69
C HIS A 125 -4.69 -6.07 -10.38
N PHE A 126 -4.80 -5.03 -9.55
CA PHE A 126 -5.42 -5.08 -8.22
C PHE A 126 -6.85 -4.53 -8.19
N THR A 127 -7.35 -3.93 -9.29
CA THR A 127 -8.69 -3.29 -9.39
C THR A 127 -8.93 -2.15 -8.40
N SER A 128 -7.87 -1.61 -7.81
CA SER A 128 -7.89 -0.48 -6.88
C SER A 128 -6.56 0.26 -6.90
N GLU A 129 -6.55 1.54 -6.54
CA GLU A 129 -5.31 2.28 -6.30
C GLU A 129 -4.49 1.66 -5.15
N PRO A 130 -3.14 1.79 -5.20
CA PRO A 130 -2.31 1.34 -4.09
C PRO A 130 -2.56 2.22 -2.86
N LEU A 131 -2.73 1.60 -1.70
CA LEU A 131 -2.86 2.34 -0.43
C LEU A 131 -1.50 2.80 0.10
N TRP A 132 -0.46 2.01 -0.18
CA TRP A 132 0.90 2.18 0.30
C TRP A 132 1.87 2.35 -0.84
N PHE A 133 2.83 3.25 -0.65
CA PHE A 133 3.88 3.57 -1.63
C PHE A 133 5.23 3.74 -0.94
N THR A 134 6.29 3.30 -1.60
CA THR A 134 7.68 3.68 -1.31
C THR A 134 8.47 3.83 -2.60
N THR A 135 9.60 4.52 -2.55
CA THR A 135 10.60 4.53 -3.64
C THR A 135 11.73 3.56 -3.31
N ARG A 136 12.41 3.04 -4.33
CA ARG A 136 13.52 2.09 -4.14
C ARG A 136 14.69 2.64 -3.32
N ASN A 137 14.90 3.96 -3.32
CA ASN A 137 15.96 4.64 -2.57
C ASN A 137 15.45 5.30 -1.28
N HIS A 138 14.15 5.19 -0.97
CA HIS A 138 13.50 5.81 0.18
C HIS A 138 13.66 7.35 0.23
N GLN A 139 13.77 7.99 -0.93
CA GLN A 139 13.84 9.45 -1.06
C GLN A 139 12.55 9.96 -1.70
N TYR A 140 12.00 11.04 -1.17
CA TYR A 140 10.69 11.56 -1.55
C TYR A 140 10.77 13.08 -1.73
N SER A 141 10.73 13.55 -2.98
CA SER A 141 10.66 14.98 -3.26
C SER A 141 9.34 15.56 -2.74
N GLN A 142 9.31 16.88 -2.51
CA GLN A 142 8.09 17.55 -2.06
C GLN A 142 6.95 17.42 -3.07
N SER A 143 7.26 17.48 -4.36
CA SER A 143 6.28 17.28 -5.44
C SER A 143 5.67 15.89 -5.41
N LEU A 144 6.49 14.84 -5.24
CA LEU A 144 6.05 13.46 -5.10
C LEU A 144 5.14 13.29 -3.88
N GLN A 145 5.55 13.80 -2.72
CA GLN A 145 4.74 13.74 -1.51
C GLN A 145 3.37 14.42 -1.70
N LYS A 146 3.34 15.60 -2.32
CA LYS A 146 2.11 16.34 -2.61
C LYS A 146 1.21 15.57 -3.57
N THR A 147 1.76 14.98 -4.63
CA THR A 147 1.00 14.20 -5.62
C THR A 147 0.39 12.95 -5.00
N LEU A 148 1.16 12.18 -4.24
CA LEU A 148 0.68 11.00 -3.53
C LEU A 148 -0.41 11.34 -2.49
N PHE A 149 -0.21 12.44 -1.77
CA PHE A 149 -1.20 12.95 -0.83
C PHE A 149 -2.53 13.31 -1.52
N GLN A 150 -2.51 13.96 -2.70
CA GLN A 150 -3.70 14.27 -3.48
C GLN A 150 -4.42 13.01 -3.96
N LYS A 151 -3.68 11.95 -4.26
CA LYS A 151 -4.20 10.64 -4.66
C LYS A 151 -4.58 9.75 -3.47
N GLN A 152 -4.41 10.22 -2.24
CA GLN A 152 -4.71 9.47 -1.00
C GLN A 152 -3.83 8.21 -0.83
N ILE A 153 -2.65 8.21 -1.40
CA ILE A 153 -1.65 7.15 -1.29
C ILE A 153 -0.68 7.53 -0.17
N ASN A 154 -0.51 6.64 0.81
CA ASN A 154 0.35 6.88 1.97
C ASN A 154 1.79 6.46 1.67
N ILE A 155 2.74 7.31 2.05
CA ILE A 155 4.17 7.02 1.89
C ILE A 155 4.68 6.29 3.12
N LEU A 156 5.26 5.10 2.90
CA LEU A 156 5.99 4.36 3.91
C LEU A 156 7.49 4.50 3.70
N SER A 157 8.21 4.69 4.80
CA SER A 157 9.68 4.68 4.82
C SER A 157 10.17 3.73 5.91
N PRO A 158 11.29 3.02 5.71
CA PRO A 158 11.79 2.08 6.70
C PRO A 158 12.24 2.78 7.99
N SER A 159 11.92 2.17 9.16
CA SER A 159 12.67 2.43 10.39
C SER A 159 13.98 1.66 10.38
N ILE A 160 13.94 0.44 9.83
CA ILE A 160 15.06 -0.48 9.77
C ILE A 160 15.08 -1.17 8.42
N ILE A 161 16.26 -1.25 7.80
CA ILE A 161 16.49 -2.03 6.57
C ILE A 161 17.33 -3.25 6.91
N TRP A 162 16.83 -4.44 6.51
CA TRP A 162 17.58 -5.68 6.65
C TRP A 162 17.89 -6.28 5.28
N GLN A 163 19.16 -6.60 5.05
CA GLN A 163 19.61 -7.15 3.77
C GLN A 163 19.33 -8.66 3.60
N GLY A 164 18.64 -9.31 4.56
CA GLY A 164 18.26 -10.71 4.45
C GLY A 164 19.37 -11.76 4.60
N ASN A 165 20.63 -11.37 4.45
CA ASN A 165 21.80 -12.24 4.51
C ASN A 165 22.61 -12.09 5.82
N LYS A 166 22.44 -10.97 6.53
CA LYS A 166 23.08 -10.68 7.83
C LYS A 166 22.24 -11.17 9.01
N THR A 167 22.78 -11.03 10.21
CA THR A 167 22.02 -11.25 11.45
C THR A 167 20.80 -10.37 11.47
N ALA A 168 19.66 -10.92 11.90
CA ALA A 168 18.43 -10.16 12.06
C ALA A 168 18.62 -8.99 13.04
N PRO A 169 18.11 -7.79 12.71
CA PRO A 169 18.23 -6.63 13.59
C PRO A 169 17.37 -6.79 14.84
N SER A 170 17.74 -6.06 15.90
CA SER A 170 16.87 -5.88 17.06
C SER A 170 15.73 -4.94 16.68
N LEU A 171 14.49 -5.36 16.95
CA LEU A 171 13.28 -4.62 16.62
C LEU A 171 12.70 -3.98 17.87
N GLN A 172 12.17 -2.78 17.73
CA GLN A 172 11.42 -2.06 18.75
C GLN A 172 9.96 -1.90 18.34
N LYS A 173 9.11 -1.69 19.33
CA LYS A 173 7.69 -1.37 19.09
C LYS A 173 7.57 -0.15 18.18
N GLY A 174 6.72 -0.27 17.17
CA GLY A 174 6.50 0.72 16.12
C GLY A 174 7.35 0.52 14.88
N ASP A 175 8.41 -0.29 14.90
CA ASP A 175 9.32 -0.40 13.75
C ASP A 175 8.66 -1.01 12.51
N PHE A 176 9.04 -0.45 11.35
CA PHE A 176 8.83 -1.01 10.04
C PHE A 176 10.16 -1.60 9.55
N LEU A 177 10.22 -2.93 9.52
CA LEU A 177 11.37 -3.64 8.98
C LEU A 177 11.19 -3.84 7.49
N PHE A 178 12.09 -3.26 6.69
CA PHE A 178 12.09 -3.40 5.25
C PHE A 178 13.14 -4.42 4.79
N ILE A 179 12.74 -5.23 3.82
CA ILE A 179 13.60 -6.18 3.12
C ILE A 179 13.39 -5.98 1.62
N SER A 180 14.48 -5.77 0.88
CA SER A 180 14.43 -5.54 -0.55
C SER A 180 14.88 -6.77 -1.32
N LEU A 181 14.02 -7.31 -2.18
CA LEU A 181 14.31 -8.40 -3.11
C LEU A 181 14.67 -7.79 -4.47
N HIS A 182 15.95 -7.54 -4.67
CA HIS A 182 16.53 -7.02 -5.91
C HIS A 182 17.47 -8.06 -6.54
N GLU A 183 17.77 -7.91 -7.82
CA GLU A 183 18.66 -8.81 -8.56
C GLU A 183 20.00 -9.05 -7.85
N ASN A 184 20.58 -8.00 -7.26
CA ASN A 184 21.86 -8.03 -6.56
C ASN A 184 21.77 -8.36 -5.08
N ASN A 185 20.57 -8.56 -4.53
CA ASN A 185 20.36 -8.84 -3.11
C ASN A 185 19.80 -10.26 -2.90
N LYS A 186 20.72 -11.19 -2.60
CA LYS A 186 20.34 -12.59 -2.32
C LYS A 186 19.80 -12.70 -0.90
N VAL A 187 18.48 -12.67 -0.77
CA VAL A 187 17.80 -12.89 0.49
C VAL A 187 17.78 -14.39 0.84
N SER A 188 18.12 -14.72 2.07
CA SER A 188 17.94 -16.06 2.58
C SER A 188 16.50 -16.26 3.07
N PHE A 189 15.64 -16.92 2.28
CA PHE A 189 14.27 -17.23 2.69
C PHE A 189 14.18 -18.08 3.95
N SER A 190 15.18 -18.94 4.21
CA SER A 190 15.27 -19.67 5.49
C SER A 190 15.44 -18.74 6.69
N LYS A 191 16.31 -17.72 6.57
CA LYS A 191 16.47 -16.69 7.61
C LYS A 191 15.24 -15.81 7.74
N LEU A 192 14.59 -15.47 6.61
CA LEU A 192 13.35 -14.71 6.61
C LEU A 192 12.22 -15.47 7.31
N ASN A 193 12.06 -16.76 7.02
CA ASN A 193 11.10 -17.62 7.73
C ASN A 193 11.41 -17.73 9.24
N THR A 194 12.68 -17.84 9.59
CA THR A 194 13.11 -17.83 11.00
C THR A 194 12.77 -16.50 11.68
N LEU A 195 12.95 -15.39 10.96
CA LEU A 195 12.57 -14.05 11.46
C LEU A 195 11.07 -13.94 11.71
N LEU A 196 10.25 -14.40 10.74
CA LEU A 196 8.79 -14.43 10.87
C LEU A 196 8.30 -15.29 12.03
N GLN A 197 8.96 -16.41 12.29
CA GLN A 197 8.60 -17.30 13.41
C GLN A 197 9.00 -16.76 14.79
N LYS A 198 10.10 -16.01 14.85
CA LYS A 198 10.65 -15.49 16.12
C LYS A 198 10.02 -14.18 16.59
N ASN A 199 9.46 -13.42 15.66
CA ASN A 199 8.89 -12.11 15.95
C ASN A 199 7.38 -12.15 15.70
N ASN A 200 6.63 -11.51 16.60
CA ASN A 200 5.20 -11.31 16.44
C ASN A 200 4.96 -10.07 15.58
N PHE A 201 5.16 -10.23 14.26
CA PHE A 201 4.81 -9.16 13.33
C PHE A 201 3.29 -9.00 13.27
N ILE A 202 2.85 -7.76 13.10
CA ILE A 202 1.46 -7.37 12.87
C ILE A 202 1.35 -6.63 11.53
N SER A 203 0.13 -6.45 11.03
CA SER A 203 -0.07 -5.68 9.80
C SER A 203 0.38 -4.23 9.96
N ILE A 204 0.63 -3.53 8.85
CA ILE A 204 0.98 -2.10 8.88
C ILE A 204 -0.15 -1.30 9.52
N GLU A 205 -1.39 -1.61 9.18
CA GLU A 205 -2.59 -0.96 9.70
C GLU A 205 -2.72 -1.16 11.21
N GLU A 206 -2.51 -2.39 11.69
CA GLU A 206 -2.54 -2.67 13.12
C GLU A 206 -1.41 -1.96 13.86
N ASN A 207 -0.22 -1.89 13.28
CA ASN A 207 0.91 -1.18 13.88
C ASN A 207 0.68 0.32 13.99
N ILE A 208 -0.02 0.91 13.02
CA ILE A 208 -0.30 2.34 13.00
C ILE A 208 -1.50 2.69 13.89
N PHE A 209 -2.61 1.93 13.76
CA PHE A 209 -3.91 2.28 14.34
C PHE A 209 -4.25 1.50 15.62
N GLY A 210 -3.58 0.39 15.91
CA GLY A 210 -3.79 -0.40 17.12
C GLY A 210 -5.05 -1.28 17.14
N TYR A 211 -5.66 -1.53 15.99
CA TYR A 211 -6.81 -2.43 15.88
C TYR A 211 -6.64 -3.42 14.73
N THR A 212 -7.05 -4.64 14.98
CA THR A 212 -7.10 -5.71 13.99
C THR A 212 -8.49 -5.76 13.37
N ILE A 213 -8.60 -5.66 12.05
CA ILE A 213 -9.86 -5.90 11.36
C ILE A 213 -10.10 -7.41 11.35
N GLN A 214 -10.90 -7.90 12.29
CA GLN A 214 -11.37 -9.29 12.25
C GLN A 214 -12.48 -9.41 11.21
N SER A 215 -12.15 -9.90 10.01
CA SER A 215 -13.17 -10.30 9.04
C SER A 215 -13.80 -11.60 9.50
N LYS A 216 -15.03 -11.54 9.99
CA LYS A 216 -15.84 -12.74 10.23
C LYS A 216 -16.12 -13.38 8.87
N LYS A 217 -15.59 -14.59 8.62
CA LYS A 217 -16.03 -15.38 7.46
C LYS A 217 -17.52 -15.59 7.61
N SER A 218 -18.32 -15.07 6.67
CA SER A 218 -19.71 -15.50 6.54
C SER A 218 -19.74 -17.00 6.24
N PRO A 219 -20.64 -17.76 6.86
CA PRO A 219 -20.79 -19.18 6.64
C PRO A 219 -21.16 -19.52 5.20
#